data_e6ab65e0f2f18d237d5a94865346dfe8
#
_entry.id   e6ab65e0f2f18d237d5a94865346dfe8
#
_cell.length_a   1.000
_cell.length_b   1.000
_cell.length_c   1.000
_cell.angle_alpha   90.00
_cell.angle_beta   90.00
_cell.angle_gamma   90.00
#
_symmetry.space_group_name_H-M   'P 1'
#
loop_
_entity.id
_entity.type
_entity.pdbx_description
1 polymer ?
#
loop_
_entity_poly.entity_id
_entity_poly.type
_entity_poly.pdbx_seq_one_letter_code
_entity_poly.pdbx_strand_id
1 'polypeptide(L)'
;DTNVIVSAMLKWDSIPGSILELALDGPITPVLNHEILEEYRQVLLRPKFHLTERIVGDLLDNISSRAVFADAHKLMLELPDPKDVVFYEVTMEQRKTEDTYLVTGNLKHFPSEHFVVTPRQMLDIIVNNEK
;
A
#
# COMPACT_ATOMS: atom_id res chain seq x y z
N ASP A 1 -2.48 1.11 1.50
CA ASP A 1 -3.46 0.01 1.59
C ASP A 1 -4.19 -0.17 0.25
N THR A 2 -5.13 -1.08 0.22
CA THR A 2 -5.82 -1.43 -1.03
C THR A 2 -6.53 -0.23 -1.65
N ASN A 3 -7.18 0.61 -0.85
CA ASN A 3 -7.90 1.76 -1.38
C ASN A 3 -6.98 2.79 -2.04
N VAL A 4 -5.75 2.92 -1.58
CA VAL A 4 -4.77 3.81 -2.22
C VAL A 4 -4.43 3.31 -3.61
N ILE A 5 -4.20 2.00 -3.78
CA ILE A 5 -3.94 1.38 -5.09
C ILE A 5 -5.15 1.55 -6.02
N VAL A 6 -6.35 1.30 -5.51
CA VAL A 6 -7.58 1.48 -6.30
C VAL A 6 -7.71 2.93 -6.78
N SER A 7 -7.54 3.89 -5.87
CA SER A 7 -7.64 5.31 -6.22
C SER A 7 -6.59 5.71 -7.26
N ALA A 8 -5.38 5.20 -7.13
CA ALA A 8 -4.30 5.45 -8.09
C ALA A 8 -4.64 4.93 -9.48
N MET A 9 -5.19 3.73 -9.57
CA MET A 9 -5.51 3.11 -10.85
C MET A 9 -6.73 3.74 -11.52
N LEU A 10 -7.67 4.28 -10.75
CA LEU A 10 -8.85 4.96 -11.28
C LEU A 10 -8.54 6.38 -11.73
N LYS A 11 -7.55 7.03 -11.11
CA LYS A 11 -7.14 8.38 -11.48
C LYS A 11 -5.62 8.51 -11.25
N TRP A 12 -4.86 8.23 -12.29
CA TRP A 12 -3.40 8.27 -12.21
C TRP A 12 -2.89 9.67 -11.85
N ASP A 13 -3.51 10.71 -12.41
CA ASP A 13 -3.19 12.11 -12.10
C ASP A 13 -3.87 12.52 -10.79
N SER A 14 -3.32 12.01 -9.69
CA SER A 14 -3.83 12.23 -8.33
C SER A 14 -2.71 12.01 -7.33
N ILE A 15 -2.95 12.35 -6.07
CA ILE A 15 -1.96 12.10 -5.01
C ILE A 15 -1.71 10.60 -4.82
N PRO A 16 -2.75 9.74 -4.71
CA PRO A 16 -2.51 8.30 -4.68
C PRO A 16 -1.73 7.79 -5.91
N GLY A 17 -2.05 8.31 -7.09
CA GLY A 17 -1.33 7.97 -8.33
C GLY A 17 0.15 8.34 -8.24
N SER A 18 0.47 9.50 -7.67
CA SER A 18 1.85 9.92 -7.46
C SER A 18 2.60 8.98 -6.51
N ILE A 19 1.96 8.53 -5.44
CA ILE A 19 2.57 7.58 -4.51
C ILE A 19 2.87 6.26 -5.22
N LEU A 20 1.92 5.74 -5.99
CA LEU A 20 2.13 4.49 -6.73
C LEU A 20 3.25 4.65 -7.77
N GLU A 21 3.29 5.77 -8.49
CA GLU A 21 4.36 6.04 -9.45
C GLU A 21 5.73 6.04 -8.78
N LEU A 22 5.87 6.67 -7.61
CA LEU A 22 7.12 6.67 -6.86
C LEU A 22 7.52 5.26 -6.42
N ALA A 23 6.57 4.42 -6.06
CA ALA A 23 6.84 3.02 -5.73
C ALA A 23 7.31 2.22 -6.95
N LEU A 24 6.76 2.51 -8.13
CA LEU A 24 7.15 1.82 -9.37
C LEU A 24 8.48 2.33 -9.92
N ASP A 25 8.81 3.60 -9.70
CA ASP A 25 10.04 4.23 -10.21
C ASP A 25 11.23 4.13 -9.24
N GLY A 26 11.00 3.69 -8.02
CA GLY A 26 12.08 3.34 -7.11
C GLY A 26 12.46 4.27 -5.98
N PRO A 27 12.00 5.56 -5.89
CA PRO A 27 12.33 6.40 -4.73
C PRO A 27 11.81 5.84 -3.41
N ILE A 28 10.69 5.12 -3.45
CA ILE A 28 10.18 4.38 -2.29
C ILE A 28 10.05 2.92 -2.66
N THR A 29 10.14 2.06 -1.65
CA THR A 29 10.07 0.61 -1.84
C THR A 29 8.77 0.08 -1.27
N PRO A 30 7.92 -0.57 -2.09
CA PRO A 30 6.72 -1.21 -1.55
C PRO A 30 7.09 -2.40 -0.68
N VAL A 31 6.31 -2.60 0.38
CA VAL A 31 6.46 -3.75 1.29
C VAL A 31 5.16 -4.53 1.24
N LEU A 32 5.24 -5.80 0.93
CA LEU A 32 4.09 -6.65 0.66
C LEU A 32 4.26 -8.02 1.30
N ASN A 33 3.18 -8.79 1.25
CA ASN A 33 3.20 -10.25 1.35
C ASN A 33 2.21 -10.80 0.31
N HIS A 34 2.12 -12.13 0.21
CA HIS A 34 1.25 -12.74 -0.79
C HIS A 34 -0.24 -12.49 -0.52
N GLU A 35 -0.63 -12.37 0.73
CA GLU A 35 -2.02 -12.06 1.11
C GLU A 35 -2.42 -10.67 0.62
N ILE A 36 -1.53 -9.68 0.76
CA ILE A 36 -1.78 -8.31 0.26
C ILE A 36 -1.89 -8.31 -1.26
N LEU A 37 -1.00 -9.01 -1.96
CA LEU A 37 -1.06 -9.10 -3.42
C LEU A 37 -2.37 -9.72 -3.89
N GLU A 38 -2.83 -10.77 -3.23
CA GLU A 38 -4.08 -11.42 -3.58
C GLU A 38 -5.26 -10.50 -3.34
N GLU A 39 -5.26 -9.73 -2.24
CA GLU A 39 -6.29 -8.75 -2.00
C GLU A 39 -6.31 -7.67 -3.08
N TYR A 40 -5.15 -7.15 -3.48
CA TYR A 40 -5.07 -6.18 -4.58
C TYR A 40 -5.69 -6.74 -5.85
N ARG A 41 -5.36 -7.98 -6.21
CA ARG A 41 -5.89 -8.64 -7.40
C ARG A 41 -7.41 -8.74 -7.34
N GLN A 42 -7.93 -9.26 -6.25
CA GLN A 42 -9.39 -9.46 -6.09
C GLN A 42 -10.15 -8.14 -6.15
N VAL A 43 -9.65 -7.11 -5.48
CA VAL A 43 -10.33 -5.83 -5.43
C VAL A 43 -10.25 -5.10 -6.77
N LEU A 44 -9.06 -5.05 -7.38
CA LEU A 44 -8.86 -4.34 -8.65
C LEU A 44 -9.64 -4.97 -9.80
N LEU A 45 -9.88 -6.28 -9.76
CA LEU A 45 -10.63 -6.98 -10.79
C LEU A 45 -12.15 -6.89 -10.62
N ARG A 46 -12.65 -6.19 -9.60
CA ARG A 46 -14.10 -5.99 -9.45
C ARG A 46 -14.65 -5.30 -10.70
N PRO A 47 -15.78 -5.80 -11.26
CA PRO A 47 -16.32 -5.28 -12.52
C PRO A 47 -16.56 -3.76 -12.53
N LYS A 48 -16.91 -3.18 -11.39
CA LYS A 48 -17.18 -1.74 -11.30
C LYS A 48 -15.99 -0.86 -11.63
N PHE A 49 -14.76 -1.38 -11.58
CA PHE A 49 -13.55 -0.61 -11.90
C PHE A 49 -13.14 -0.69 -13.36
N HIS A 50 -13.73 -1.62 -14.12
CA HIS A 50 -13.46 -1.80 -15.56
C HIS A 50 -11.98 -2.00 -15.90
N LEU A 51 -11.20 -2.59 -14.99
CA LEU A 51 -9.81 -2.93 -15.23
C LEU A 51 -9.71 -4.37 -15.75
N THR A 52 -8.84 -4.58 -16.74
CA THR A 52 -8.66 -5.92 -17.32
C THR A 52 -7.66 -6.73 -16.50
N GLU A 53 -7.73 -8.07 -16.65
CA GLU A 53 -6.75 -8.95 -16.03
C GLU A 53 -5.33 -8.65 -16.48
N ARG A 54 -5.15 -8.23 -17.73
CA ARG A 54 -3.84 -7.84 -18.25
C ARG A 54 -3.29 -6.61 -17.53
N ILE A 55 -4.10 -5.56 -17.39
CA ILE A 55 -3.68 -4.33 -16.72
C ILE A 55 -3.34 -4.61 -15.26
N VAL A 56 -4.20 -5.33 -14.56
CA VAL A 56 -4.00 -5.67 -13.15
C VAL A 56 -2.77 -6.58 -12.98
N GLY A 57 -2.63 -7.59 -13.85
CA GLY A 57 -1.48 -8.49 -13.82
C GLY A 57 -0.16 -7.75 -14.03
N ASP A 58 -0.10 -6.87 -15.02
CA ASP A 58 1.10 -6.08 -15.30
C ASP A 58 1.47 -5.18 -14.12
N LEU A 59 0.47 -4.54 -13.50
CA LEU A 59 0.69 -3.71 -12.32
C LEU A 59 1.26 -4.53 -11.17
N LEU A 60 0.64 -5.68 -10.86
CA LEU A 60 1.07 -6.52 -9.74
C LEU A 60 2.45 -7.12 -9.97
N ASP A 61 2.78 -7.49 -11.21
CA ASP A 61 4.10 -7.96 -11.56
C ASP A 61 5.16 -6.87 -11.35
N ASN A 62 4.87 -5.65 -11.76
CA ASN A 62 5.77 -4.52 -11.56
C ASN A 62 5.97 -4.21 -10.09
N ILE A 63 4.90 -4.15 -9.31
CA ILE A 63 5.00 -3.91 -7.86
C ILE A 63 5.82 -5.03 -7.20
N SER A 64 5.53 -6.29 -7.54
CA SER A 64 6.21 -7.45 -6.96
C SER A 64 7.70 -7.45 -7.25
N SER A 65 8.10 -7.03 -8.46
CA SER A 65 9.51 -6.99 -8.84
C SER A 65 10.32 -5.98 -8.04
N ARG A 66 9.67 -4.99 -7.47
CA ARG A 66 10.30 -3.92 -6.70
C ARG A 66 10.12 -4.07 -5.19
N ALA A 67 9.19 -4.93 -4.78
CA ALA A 67 8.77 -5.04 -3.38
C ALA A 67 9.75 -5.82 -2.52
N VAL A 68 9.79 -5.45 -1.25
CA VAL A 68 10.30 -6.32 -0.19
C VAL A 68 9.12 -7.16 0.30
N PHE A 69 9.31 -8.46 0.38
CA PHE A 69 8.28 -9.38 0.91
C PHE A 69 8.60 -9.66 2.37
N ALA A 70 7.65 -9.33 3.25
CA ALA A 70 7.82 -9.46 4.69
C ALA A 70 6.92 -10.58 5.22
N ASP A 71 7.52 -11.54 5.93
CA ASP A 71 6.78 -12.58 6.65
C ASP A 71 6.39 -12.02 8.01
N ALA A 72 5.15 -11.55 8.12
CA ALA A 72 4.68 -10.89 9.31
C ALA A 72 4.09 -11.86 10.31
N HIS A 73 4.33 -11.59 11.59
CA HIS A 73 3.66 -12.30 12.66
C HIS A 73 2.20 -11.88 12.75
N LYS A 74 1.32 -12.83 13.02
CA LYS A 74 -0.09 -12.54 13.26
C LYS A 74 -0.23 -11.77 14.56
N LEU A 75 -0.93 -10.65 14.50
CA LEU A 75 -1.23 -9.82 15.65
C LEU A 75 -2.68 -10.03 16.06
N MET A 76 -2.92 -10.11 17.36
CA MET A 76 -4.28 -10.19 17.88
C MET A 76 -4.82 -8.78 18.02
N LEU A 77 -5.21 -8.23 16.88
CA LEU A 77 -5.62 -6.83 16.76
C LEU A 77 -7.02 -6.77 16.17
N GLU A 78 -7.91 -6.03 16.83
CA GLU A 78 -9.24 -5.76 16.31
C GLU A 78 -9.26 -4.40 15.63
N LEU A 79 -9.52 -4.42 14.31
CA LEU A 79 -9.70 -3.21 13.52
C LEU A 79 -11.12 -3.17 12.97
N PRO A 80 -11.64 -1.99 12.59
CA PRO A 80 -12.97 -1.89 11.99
C PRO A 80 -13.17 -2.84 10.82
N ASP A 81 -12.15 -3.06 9.99
CA ASP A 81 -12.16 -4.07 8.94
C ASP A 81 -11.07 -5.10 9.23
N PRO A 82 -11.44 -6.37 9.51
CA PRO A 82 -10.44 -7.42 9.75
C PRO A 82 -9.44 -7.62 8.62
N LYS A 83 -9.80 -7.28 7.38
CA LYS A 83 -8.90 -7.40 6.22
C LYS A 83 -7.75 -6.41 6.28
N ASP A 84 -7.89 -5.34 7.06
CA ASP A 84 -6.84 -4.33 7.20
C ASP A 84 -5.70 -4.78 8.11
N VAL A 85 -5.92 -5.78 8.95
CA VAL A 85 -4.93 -6.23 9.93
C VAL A 85 -3.61 -6.64 9.27
N VAL A 86 -3.67 -7.33 8.13
CA VAL A 86 -2.46 -7.79 7.43
C VAL A 86 -1.55 -6.62 7.02
N PHE A 87 -2.12 -5.49 6.64
CA PHE A 87 -1.33 -4.30 6.26
C PHE A 87 -0.55 -3.77 7.46
N TYR A 88 -1.18 -3.74 8.61
CA TYR A 88 -0.54 -3.31 9.85
C TYR A 88 0.54 -4.31 10.28
N GLU A 89 0.25 -5.59 10.20
CA GLU A 89 1.21 -6.66 10.55
C GLU A 89 2.49 -6.56 9.71
N VAL A 90 2.35 -6.41 8.40
CA VAL A 90 3.48 -6.29 7.47
C VAL A 90 4.28 -5.01 7.76
N THR A 91 3.59 -3.91 8.01
CA THR A 91 4.23 -2.64 8.36
C THR A 91 5.08 -2.80 9.63
N MET A 92 4.50 -3.39 10.68
CA MET A 92 5.19 -3.57 11.96
C MET A 92 6.41 -4.49 11.81
N GLU A 93 6.32 -5.54 10.99
CA GLU A 93 7.45 -6.42 10.76
C GLU A 93 8.60 -5.69 10.08
N GLN A 94 8.31 -4.95 9.02
CA GLN A 94 9.35 -4.23 8.29
C GLN A 94 9.95 -3.08 9.10
N ARG A 95 9.18 -2.47 10.00
CA ARG A 95 9.69 -1.42 10.88
C ARG A 95 10.79 -1.90 11.84
N LYS A 96 10.94 -3.19 12.03
CA LYS A 96 12.03 -3.73 12.84
C LYS A 96 13.42 -3.42 12.23
N THR A 97 13.47 -3.21 10.93
CA THR A 97 14.74 -3.01 10.19
C THR A 97 14.83 -1.69 9.44
N GLU A 98 13.70 -1.09 9.07
CA GLU A 98 13.67 0.13 8.24
C GLU A 98 12.50 1.03 8.63
N ASP A 99 12.63 2.34 8.35
CA ASP A 99 11.50 3.26 8.44
C ASP A 99 10.46 2.87 7.40
N THR A 100 9.31 2.42 7.88
CA THR A 100 8.23 1.93 7.04
C THR A 100 6.94 2.64 7.41
N TYR A 101 6.18 3.02 6.40
CA TYR A 101 4.92 3.73 6.57
C TYR A 101 3.77 2.92 6.02
N LEU A 102 2.64 2.97 6.71
CA LEU A 102 1.38 2.45 6.21
C LEU A 102 0.60 3.63 5.64
N VAL A 103 0.39 3.62 4.32
CA VAL A 103 -0.31 4.70 3.62
C VAL A 103 -1.77 4.32 3.44
N THR A 104 -2.67 5.12 3.96
CA THR A 104 -4.11 4.83 3.93
C THR A 104 -4.92 6.10 3.67
N GLY A 105 -6.01 5.95 2.95
CA GLY A 105 -7.00 7.02 2.79
C GLY A 105 -7.91 7.19 4.00
N ASN A 106 -7.84 6.28 4.98
CA ASN A 106 -8.71 6.32 6.15
C ASN A 106 -7.94 5.98 7.43
N LEU A 107 -7.41 7.02 8.09
CA LEU A 107 -6.61 6.87 9.31
C LEU A 107 -7.40 6.19 10.44
N LYS A 108 -8.72 6.32 10.46
CA LYS A 108 -9.57 5.74 11.52
C LYS A 108 -9.63 4.22 11.48
N HIS A 109 -9.26 3.61 10.36
CA HIS A 109 -9.26 2.14 10.22
C HIS A 109 -8.07 1.48 10.92
N PHE A 110 -7.07 2.26 11.33
CA PHE A 110 -5.82 1.75 11.90
C PHE A 110 -5.50 2.39 13.25
N PRO A 111 -4.62 1.78 14.05
CA PRO A 111 -4.12 2.43 15.26
C PRO A 111 -3.47 3.78 14.93
N SER A 112 -3.62 4.74 15.84
CA SER A 112 -3.05 6.07 15.66
C SER A 112 -1.55 6.02 15.96
N GLU A 113 -0.75 6.02 14.92
CA GLU A 113 0.72 5.95 15.00
C GLU A 113 1.32 6.94 14.01
N HIS A 114 2.52 7.46 14.32
CA HIS A 114 3.18 8.43 13.43
C HIS A 114 3.48 7.85 12.04
N PHE A 115 3.59 6.53 11.93
CA PHE A 115 3.87 5.86 10.65
C PHE A 115 2.61 5.44 9.88
N VAL A 116 1.43 5.71 10.41
CA VAL A 116 0.16 5.52 9.68
C VAL A 116 -0.24 6.88 9.13
N VAL A 117 -0.15 7.04 7.81
CA VAL A 117 -0.21 8.34 7.16
C VAL A 117 -1.15 8.33 5.95
N THR A 118 -1.64 9.50 5.58
CA THR A 118 -2.39 9.68 4.34
C THR A 118 -1.43 9.75 3.13
N PRO A 119 -1.93 9.57 1.90
CA PRO A 119 -1.09 9.78 0.71
C PRO A 119 -0.44 11.17 0.68
N ARG A 120 -1.17 12.21 1.06
CA ARG A 120 -0.61 13.57 1.12
C ARG A 120 0.54 13.66 2.12
N GLN A 121 0.34 13.12 3.33
CA GLN A 121 1.37 13.11 4.36
C GLN A 121 2.60 12.32 3.89
N MET A 122 2.39 11.18 3.22
CA MET A 122 3.50 10.39 2.69
C MET A 122 4.28 11.17 1.64
N LEU A 123 3.60 11.86 0.75
CA LEU A 123 4.25 12.69 -0.26
C LEU A 123 5.10 13.80 0.39
N ASP A 124 4.58 14.43 1.43
CA ASP A 124 5.32 15.47 2.17
C ASP A 124 6.58 14.89 2.84
N ILE A 125 6.49 13.67 3.39
CA ILE A 125 7.63 12.98 3.99
C ILE A 125 8.72 12.73 2.92
N ILE A 126 8.32 12.24 1.75
CA ILE A 126 9.24 11.96 0.64
C ILE A 126 9.94 13.24 0.20
N VAL A 127 9.19 14.31 -0.01
CA VAL A 127 9.74 15.60 -0.43
C VAL A 127 10.72 16.15 0.60
N ASN A 128 10.40 16.07 1.88
CA ASN A 128 11.26 16.57 2.95
C ASN A 128 12.56 15.77 3.07
N ASN A 129 12.52 14.48 2.78
CA ASN A 129 13.71 13.62 2.86
C ASN A 129 14.66 13.80 1.66
N GLU A 130 14.20 14.41 0.58
CA GLU A 130 15.02 14.68 -0.60
C GLU A 130 15.86 15.96 -0.49
N LYS A 131 15.67 16.71 0.59
CA LYS A 131 16.39 17.99 0.80
C LYS A 131 17.75 17.77 1.50
#